data_14511497af812eb2d69cfc811e56816d
#
_entry.id   14511497af812eb2d69cfc811e56816d
#
_cell.length_a   1.000
_cell.length_b   1.000
_cell.length_c   1.000
_cell.angle_alpha   90.00
_cell.angle_beta   90.00
_cell.angle_gamma   90.00
#
_symmetry.space_group_name_H-M   'P 1'
#
loop_
_entity.id
_entity.type
_entity.pdbx_description
1 polymer ?
#
loop_
_entity_poly.entity_id
_entity_poly.type
_entity_poly.pdbx_seq_one_letter_code
_entity_poly.pdbx_strand_id
1 'polypeptide(L)'
;MDTLVFDIETQNFFTDPDVGRDNFAALKISVVGVYSYLRDKYFVFEEHEMDKLAELFAGARRIVGFSMNRYDVPVLNHYFQKLGASAPRLWEKERVDLLEEIEMAAKQRVSLSRLAEVNLGVKKDLHGSEAIGLYREGKMDELKAYCLKDVELTKALYDLYQKQNYFLMPDKQTGEIVKVSFAKPLAAAGLF
;
A
#
# COMPACT_ATOMS: atom_id res chain seq x y z
N MET A 1 -6.16 -19.35 -0.44
CA MET A 1 -5.13 -18.43 0.08
C MET A 1 -5.60 -16.99 -0.17
N ASP A 2 -5.35 -16.08 0.76
CA ASP A 2 -5.88 -14.72 0.72
C ASP A 2 -5.05 -13.78 -0.20
N THR A 3 -5.71 -12.72 -0.67
CA THR A 3 -5.07 -11.52 -1.22
C THR A 3 -5.35 -10.37 -0.27
N LEU A 4 -4.30 -9.70 0.19
CA LEU A 4 -4.40 -8.55 1.07
C LEU A 4 -4.03 -7.28 0.33
N VAL A 5 -4.85 -6.23 0.47
CA VAL A 5 -4.47 -4.86 0.09
C VAL A 5 -4.12 -4.13 1.36
N PHE A 6 -2.99 -3.44 1.42
CA PHE A 6 -2.55 -2.78 2.65
C PHE A 6 -1.83 -1.47 2.39
N ASP A 7 -1.79 -0.66 3.42
CA ASP A 7 -1.07 0.60 3.51
C ASP A 7 -0.61 0.81 4.95
N ILE A 8 0.51 1.51 5.16
CA ILE A 8 1.03 1.81 6.49
C ILE A 8 1.19 3.30 6.70
N GLU A 9 0.97 3.75 7.93
CA GLU A 9 1.32 5.08 8.38
C GLU A 9 2.39 5.00 9.47
N THR A 10 3.25 6.03 9.53
CA THR A 10 4.36 6.07 10.47
C THR A 10 4.27 7.25 11.45
N GLN A 11 4.93 7.11 12.59
CA GLN A 11 4.99 8.14 13.64
C GLN A 11 6.03 9.21 13.33
N ASN A 12 6.97 8.91 12.42
CA ASN A 12 8.14 9.74 12.13
C ASN A 12 8.48 9.71 10.63
N PHE A 13 9.26 10.69 10.18
CA PHE A 13 9.72 10.83 8.80
C PHE A 13 11.16 10.35 8.63
N PHE A 14 11.57 9.99 7.41
CA PHE A 14 12.98 9.82 7.05
C PHE A 14 13.83 11.09 7.27
N THR A 15 13.19 12.26 7.24
CA THR A 15 13.85 13.56 7.46
C THR A 15 14.04 13.91 8.92
N ASP A 16 13.47 13.13 9.83
CA ASP A 16 13.66 13.35 11.26
C ASP A 16 15.12 13.03 11.64
N PRO A 17 15.75 13.82 12.54
CA PRO A 17 17.18 13.74 12.83
C PRO A 17 17.67 12.35 13.25
N ASP A 18 16.82 11.60 13.96
CA ASP A 18 17.16 10.28 14.52
C ASP A 18 16.83 9.12 13.56
N VAL A 19 16.26 9.40 12.39
CA VAL A 19 15.87 8.36 11.42
C VAL A 19 16.92 8.21 10.33
N GLY A 20 17.20 9.26 9.59
CA GLY A 20 18.12 9.23 8.46
C GLY A 20 17.49 8.62 7.21
N ARG A 21 18.05 8.98 6.06
CA ARG A 21 17.56 8.53 4.75
C ARG A 21 17.76 7.02 4.60
N ASP A 22 16.73 6.33 4.11
CA ASP A 22 16.72 4.88 3.86
C ASP A 22 16.87 3.98 5.11
N ASN A 23 16.79 4.53 6.30
CA ASN A 23 16.81 3.76 7.54
C ASN A 23 15.40 3.29 7.94
N PHE A 24 14.90 2.28 7.23
CA PHE A 24 13.57 1.69 7.47
C PHE A 24 13.42 1.11 8.89
N ALA A 25 14.52 0.70 9.51
CA ALA A 25 14.53 0.15 10.87
C ALA A 25 14.21 1.19 11.95
N ALA A 26 14.43 2.48 11.67
CA ALA A 26 14.13 3.58 12.57
C ALA A 26 12.72 4.17 12.36
N LEU A 27 12.02 3.77 11.30
CA LEU A 27 10.63 4.15 11.11
C LEU A 27 9.74 3.35 12.08
N LYS A 28 8.89 4.09 12.77
CA LYS A 28 7.92 3.51 13.71
C LYS A 28 6.53 3.52 13.09
N ILE A 29 5.89 2.36 13.02
CA ILE A 29 4.51 2.24 12.53
C ILE A 29 3.57 2.90 13.54
N SER A 30 2.62 3.69 13.05
CA SER A 30 1.49 4.16 13.84
C SER A 30 0.28 3.25 13.64
N VAL A 31 -0.12 3.03 12.41
CA VAL A 31 -1.22 2.13 12.04
C VAL A 31 -0.92 1.39 10.73
N VAL A 32 -1.54 0.23 10.56
CA VAL A 32 -1.58 -0.53 9.31
C VAL A 32 -3.02 -0.81 8.95
N GLY A 33 -3.46 -0.31 7.80
CA GLY A 33 -4.76 -0.65 7.21
C GLY A 33 -4.63 -1.87 6.30
N VAL A 34 -5.59 -2.78 6.36
CA VAL A 34 -5.59 -3.99 5.52
C VAL A 34 -7.00 -4.31 5.06
N TYR A 35 -7.17 -4.63 3.78
CA TYR A 35 -8.37 -5.29 3.27
C TYR A 35 -8.05 -6.74 2.89
N SER A 36 -8.86 -7.68 3.33
CA SER A 36 -8.74 -9.11 2.99
C SER A 36 -9.84 -9.51 2.02
N TYR A 37 -9.47 -9.97 0.83
CA TYR A 37 -10.42 -10.47 -0.16
C TYR A 37 -11.12 -11.75 0.28
N LEU A 38 -10.42 -12.64 0.99
CA LEU A 38 -11.01 -13.87 1.51
C LEU A 38 -12.10 -13.62 2.55
N ARG A 39 -11.91 -12.59 3.39
CA ARG A 39 -12.82 -12.25 4.48
C ARG A 39 -13.81 -11.16 4.11
N ASP A 40 -13.63 -10.50 2.97
CA ASP A 40 -14.36 -9.33 2.49
C ASP A 40 -14.50 -8.26 3.57
N LYS A 41 -13.36 -7.91 4.21
CA LYS A 41 -13.35 -7.05 5.39
C LYS A 41 -12.09 -6.20 5.49
N TYR A 42 -12.28 -4.97 5.99
CA TYR A 42 -11.21 -4.07 6.39
C TYR A 42 -10.81 -4.30 7.84
N PHE A 43 -9.52 -4.18 8.11
CA PHE A 43 -8.90 -4.26 9.42
C PHE A 43 -7.96 -3.08 9.59
N VAL A 44 -7.76 -2.64 10.83
CA VAL A 44 -6.72 -1.69 11.21
C VAL A 44 -5.99 -2.26 12.40
N PHE A 45 -4.66 -2.15 12.37
CA PHE A 45 -3.79 -2.60 13.45
C PHE A 45 -2.90 -1.44 13.89
N GLU A 46 -2.72 -1.26 15.18
CA GLU A 46 -1.74 -0.36 15.76
C GLU A 46 -0.40 -1.07 15.98
N GLU A 47 0.66 -0.31 16.26
CA GLU A 47 2.02 -0.86 16.45
C GLU A 47 2.07 -2.04 17.44
N HIS A 48 1.27 -2.00 18.50
CA HIS A 48 1.25 -3.04 19.52
C HIS A 48 0.52 -4.34 19.10
N GLU A 49 -0.06 -4.39 17.92
CA GLU A 49 -0.83 -5.52 17.38
C GLU A 49 -0.12 -6.22 16.20
N MET A 50 1.20 -6.04 16.07
CA MET A 50 1.97 -6.61 14.95
C MET A 50 1.97 -8.13 14.90
N ASP A 51 1.78 -8.81 16.02
CA ASP A 51 1.60 -10.26 16.10
C ASP A 51 0.32 -10.71 15.38
N LYS A 52 -0.82 -10.06 15.64
CA LYS A 52 -2.10 -10.33 14.97
C LYS A 52 -2.03 -10.00 13.47
N LEU A 53 -1.35 -8.90 13.14
CA LEU A 53 -1.10 -8.53 11.74
C LEU A 53 -0.26 -9.60 11.03
N ALA A 54 0.80 -10.10 11.68
CA ALA A 54 1.64 -11.15 11.12
C ALA A 54 0.86 -12.44 10.85
N GLU A 55 -0.07 -12.83 11.74
CA GLU A 55 -0.97 -13.97 11.52
C GLU A 55 -1.85 -13.78 10.26
N LEU A 56 -2.41 -12.58 10.08
CA LEU A 56 -3.19 -12.28 8.88
C LEU A 56 -2.33 -12.40 7.61
N PHE A 57 -1.13 -11.81 7.63
CA PHE A 57 -0.21 -11.88 6.50
C PHE A 57 0.31 -13.29 6.25
N ALA A 58 0.49 -14.13 7.28
CA ALA A 58 0.92 -15.52 7.10
C ALA A 58 -0.05 -16.31 6.20
N GLY A 59 -1.36 -16.06 6.31
CA GLY A 59 -2.41 -16.68 5.49
C GLY A 59 -2.50 -16.15 4.06
N ALA A 60 -1.81 -15.06 3.73
CA ALA A 60 -1.88 -14.44 2.43
C ALA A 60 -0.88 -15.05 1.44
N ARG A 61 -1.35 -15.29 0.21
CA ARG A 61 -0.50 -15.60 -0.93
C ARG A 61 0.01 -14.33 -1.62
N ARG A 62 -0.90 -13.37 -1.82
CA ARG A 62 -0.62 -12.11 -2.54
C ARG A 62 -0.81 -10.93 -1.62
N ILE A 63 0.06 -9.93 -1.80
CA ILE A 63 -0.08 -8.62 -1.19
C ILE A 63 -0.09 -7.54 -2.27
N VAL A 64 -0.91 -6.53 -2.07
CA VAL A 64 -1.15 -5.43 -3.01
C VAL A 64 -1.00 -4.12 -2.26
N GLY A 65 -0.38 -3.13 -2.89
CA GLY A 65 -0.25 -1.79 -2.34
C GLY A 65 0.07 -0.76 -3.42
N PHE A 66 0.30 0.46 -2.98
CA PHE A 66 0.69 1.57 -3.83
C PHE A 66 2.03 2.13 -3.36
N SER A 67 3.11 1.92 -4.13
CA SER A 67 4.50 2.21 -3.72
C SER A 67 5.01 1.33 -2.55
N MET A 68 4.36 0.23 -2.29
CA MET A 68 4.62 -0.61 -1.12
C MET A 68 6.01 -1.27 -1.13
N ASN A 69 6.54 -1.62 -2.31
CA ASN A 69 7.85 -2.26 -2.41
C ASN A 69 8.99 -1.35 -1.94
N ARG A 70 8.80 -0.03 -2.01
CA ARG A 70 9.81 0.96 -1.62
C ARG A 70 9.67 1.47 -0.20
N TYR A 71 8.51 1.28 0.43
CA TYR A 71 8.25 1.84 1.75
C TYR A 71 7.62 0.84 2.72
N ASP A 72 6.39 0.41 2.45
CA ASP A 72 5.60 -0.40 3.38
C ASP A 72 6.22 -1.76 3.67
N VAL A 73 6.63 -2.46 2.61
CA VAL A 73 7.23 -3.80 2.73
C VAL A 73 8.54 -3.78 3.50
N PRO A 74 9.52 -2.88 3.24
CA PRO A 74 10.72 -2.77 4.05
C PRO A 74 10.46 -2.51 5.53
N VAL A 75 9.56 -1.55 5.84
CA VAL A 75 9.22 -1.21 7.22
C VAL A 75 8.57 -2.39 7.92
N LEU A 76 7.53 -2.96 7.31
CA LEU A 76 6.76 -4.04 7.92
C LEU A 76 7.58 -5.33 8.09
N ASN A 77 8.45 -5.67 7.12
CA ASN A 77 9.38 -6.79 7.27
C ASN A 77 10.30 -6.62 8.48
N HIS A 78 10.75 -5.39 8.78
CA HIS A 78 11.56 -5.14 9.96
C HIS A 78 10.80 -5.44 11.25
N TYR A 79 9.51 -5.08 11.32
CA TYR A 79 8.65 -5.44 12.46
C TYR A 79 8.45 -6.95 12.56
N PHE A 80 8.15 -7.63 11.46
CA PHE A 80 7.92 -9.07 11.46
C PHE A 80 9.19 -9.86 11.81
N GLN A 81 10.37 -9.41 11.41
CA GLN A 81 11.64 -10.04 11.82
C GLN A 81 11.83 -10.06 13.33
N LYS A 82 11.35 -9.04 14.05
CA LYS A 82 11.41 -8.99 15.53
C LYS A 82 10.48 -10.01 16.19
N LEU A 83 9.44 -10.50 15.51
CA LEU A 83 8.53 -11.53 16.01
C LEU A 83 9.13 -12.95 15.91
N GLY A 84 10.27 -13.11 15.24
CA GLY A 84 10.97 -14.38 15.16
C GLY A 84 10.84 -15.10 13.80
N ALA A 85 11.40 -16.30 13.72
CA ALA A 85 11.58 -17.02 12.47
C ALA A 85 10.28 -17.51 11.81
N SER A 86 9.18 -17.64 12.58
CA SER A 86 7.86 -18.03 12.08
C SER A 86 7.04 -16.90 11.46
N ALA A 87 7.50 -15.66 11.62
CA ALA A 87 6.80 -14.51 11.06
C ALA A 87 6.88 -14.49 9.51
N PRO A 88 5.85 -13.98 8.83
CA PRO A 88 5.82 -13.97 7.38
C PRO A 88 6.92 -13.08 6.79
N ARG A 89 7.54 -13.56 5.71
CA ARG A 89 8.50 -12.79 4.93
C ARG A 89 7.78 -12.19 3.73
N LEU A 90 7.58 -10.89 3.73
CA LEU A 90 6.77 -10.23 2.70
C LEU A 90 7.43 -10.27 1.32
N TRP A 91 8.78 -10.34 1.26
CA TRP A 91 9.52 -10.48 0.01
C TRP A 91 9.29 -11.82 -0.72
N GLU A 92 8.84 -12.84 -0.01
CA GLU A 92 8.55 -14.16 -0.56
C GLU A 92 7.11 -14.27 -1.10
N LYS A 93 6.27 -13.27 -0.83
CA LYS A 93 4.88 -13.25 -1.31
C LYS A 93 4.79 -12.73 -2.74
N GLU A 94 3.73 -13.11 -3.44
CA GLU A 94 3.35 -12.47 -4.69
C GLU A 94 2.98 -11.01 -4.40
N ARG A 95 3.68 -10.06 -5.02
CA ARG A 95 3.49 -8.63 -4.77
C ARG A 95 2.98 -7.93 -6.01
N VAL A 96 1.95 -7.10 -5.85
CA VAL A 96 1.45 -6.19 -6.87
C VAL A 96 1.55 -4.78 -6.34
N ASP A 97 2.56 -4.05 -6.76
CA ASP A 97 2.74 -2.63 -6.46
C ASP A 97 2.21 -1.82 -7.65
N LEU A 98 1.05 -1.19 -7.47
CA LEU A 98 0.38 -0.48 -8.57
C LEU A 98 1.20 0.69 -9.11
N LEU A 99 1.98 1.37 -8.26
CA LEU A 99 2.86 2.44 -8.74
C LEU A 99 4.03 1.89 -9.55
N GLU A 100 4.62 0.78 -9.14
CA GLU A 100 5.72 0.15 -9.87
C GLU A 100 5.27 -0.36 -11.26
N GLU A 101 4.08 -0.96 -11.34
CA GLU A 101 3.44 -1.33 -12.62
C GLU A 101 3.29 -0.11 -13.56
N ILE A 102 2.81 1.02 -13.01
CA ILE A 102 2.68 2.28 -13.76
C ILE A 102 4.06 2.80 -14.20
N GLU A 103 5.04 2.81 -13.32
CA GLU A 103 6.40 3.28 -13.64
C GLU A 103 7.06 2.42 -14.72
N MET A 104 6.85 1.11 -14.68
CA MET A 104 7.35 0.22 -15.73
C MET A 104 6.71 0.50 -17.08
N ALA A 105 5.39 0.73 -17.11
CA ALA A 105 4.64 0.93 -18.34
C ALA A 105 4.78 2.35 -18.92
N ALA A 106 4.70 3.38 -18.08
CA ALA A 106 4.62 4.79 -18.49
C ALA A 106 5.89 5.59 -18.28
N LYS A 107 6.91 5.03 -17.58
CA LYS A 107 8.16 5.71 -17.22
C LYS A 107 7.97 7.01 -16.43
N GLN A 108 6.84 7.14 -15.75
CA GLN A 108 6.50 8.30 -14.92
C GLN A 108 5.74 7.87 -13.67
N ARG A 109 5.78 8.72 -12.64
CA ARG A 109 5.07 8.53 -11.37
C ARG A 109 3.79 9.34 -11.34
N VAL A 110 2.79 8.82 -10.63
CA VAL A 110 1.55 9.50 -10.29
C VAL A 110 1.27 9.28 -8.80
N SER A 111 0.58 10.17 -8.13
CA SER A 111 0.14 9.95 -6.75
C SER A 111 -1.11 9.07 -6.71
N LEU A 112 -1.32 8.35 -5.60
CA LEU A 112 -2.53 7.57 -5.36
C LEU A 112 -3.80 8.44 -5.53
N SER A 113 -3.80 9.63 -4.92
CA SER A 113 -4.93 10.58 -5.01
C SER A 113 -5.25 10.97 -6.44
N ARG A 114 -4.22 11.29 -7.24
CA ARG A 114 -4.43 11.70 -8.64
C ARG A 114 -4.88 10.54 -9.51
N LEU A 115 -4.34 9.35 -9.29
CA LEU A 115 -4.77 8.14 -10.01
C LEU A 115 -6.22 7.80 -9.68
N ALA A 116 -6.59 7.87 -8.39
CA ALA A 116 -7.96 7.65 -7.94
C ALA A 116 -8.95 8.70 -8.49
N GLU A 117 -8.56 9.96 -8.49
CA GLU A 117 -9.39 11.03 -9.07
C GLU A 117 -9.72 10.74 -10.54
N VAL A 118 -8.71 10.39 -11.34
CA VAL A 118 -8.90 10.20 -12.78
C VAL A 118 -9.66 8.90 -13.11
N ASN A 119 -9.45 7.83 -12.35
CA ASN A 119 -10.02 6.52 -12.67
C ASN A 119 -11.30 6.18 -11.91
N LEU A 120 -11.48 6.75 -10.71
CA LEU A 120 -12.62 6.45 -9.83
C LEU A 120 -13.52 7.66 -9.60
N GLY A 121 -13.10 8.87 -10.02
CA GLY A 121 -13.82 10.11 -9.75
C GLY A 121 -13.81 10.54 -8.28
N VAL A 122 -12.92 9.97 -7.46
CA VAL A 122 -12.81 10.23 -6.03
C VAL A 122 -11.68 11.22 -5.76
N LYS A 123 -12.01 12.38 -5.18
CA LYS A 123 -10.99 13.31 -4.66
C LYS A 123 -10.62 12.94 -3.23
N LYS A 124 -9.35 13.03 -2.93
CA LYS A 124 -8.81 12.87 -1.57
C LYS A 124 -8.42 14.25 -1.05
N ASP A 125 -8.94 14.62 0.12
CA ASP A 125 -8.75 15.96 0.69
C ASP A 125 -7.47 16.07 1.55
N LEU A 126 -6.88 14.93 1.98
CA LEU A 126 -5.71 14.89 2.86
C LEU A 126 -4.46 14.36 2.15
N HIS A 127 -3.27 14.85 2.56
CA HIS A 127 -1.95 14.41 2.05
C HIS A 127 -1.21 13.56 3.07
N GLY A 128 -0.32 12.65 2.61
CA GLY A 128 0.41 11.70 3.47
C GLY A 128 1.20 12.34 4.63
N SER A 129 1.65 13.61 4.48
CA SER A 129 2.31 14.33 5.56
C SER A 129 1.40 14.66 6.75
N GLU A 130 0.10 14.63 6.58
CA GLU A 130 -0.89 14.95 7.63
C GLU A 130 -1.08 13.78 8.61
N ALA A 131 -0.84 12.54 8.16
CA ALA A 131 -0.95 11.34 9.00
C ALA A 131 -0.06 11.42 10.26
N ILE A 132 1.19 11.87 10.10
CA ILE A 132 2.10 12.04 11.24
C ILE A 132 1.62 13.16 12.18
N GLY A 133 1.00 14.22 11.63
CA GLY A 133 0.34 15.27 12.42
C GLY A 133 -0.78 14.69 13.29
N LEU A 134 -1.67 13.91 12.69
CA LEU A 134 -2.77 13.23 13.40
C LEU A 134 -2.25 12.33 14.52
N TYR A 135 -1.18 11.57 14.26
CA TYR A 135 -0.56 10.74 15.29
C TYR A 135 -0.02 11.58 16.46
N ARG A 136 0.74 12.64 16.18
CA ARG A 136 1.34 13.53 17.19
C ARG A 136 0.28 14.28 18.02
N GLU A 137 -0.88 14.54 17.45
CA GLU A 137 -2.02 15.15 18.12
C GLU A 137 -2.89 14.13 18.88
N GLY A 138 -2.58 12.83 18.80
CA GLY A 138 -3.35 11.76 19.42
C GLY A 138 -4.71 11.47 18.76
N LYS A 139 -4.93 11.96 17.54
CA LYS A 139 -6.15 11.79 16.74
C LYS A 139 -6.19 10.43 16.04
N MET A 140 -6.15 9.35 16.85
CA MET A 140 -6.01 7.99 16.33
C MET A 140 -7.19 7.54 15.46
N ASP A 141 -8.41 7.94 15.75
CA ASP A 141 -9.57 7.57 14.94
C ASP A 141 -9.53 8.22 13.56
N GLU A 142 -9.11 9.49 13.47
CA GLU A 142 -8.91 10.18 12.20
C GLU A 142 -7.75 9.55 11.41
N LEU A 143 -6.65 9.19 12.07
CA LEU A 143 -5.52 8.51 11.45
C LEU A 143 -5.90 7.13 10.89
N LYS A 144 -6.67 6.34 11.65
CA LYS A 144 -7.19 5.04 11.20
C LYS A 144 -8.09 5.19 9.98
N ALA A 145 -9.00 6.16 10.01
CA ALA A 145 -9.89 6.45 8.89
C ALA A 145 -9.09 6.89 7.65
N TYR A 146 -8.04 7.70 7.84
CA TYR A 146 -7.14 8.13 6.78
C TYR A 146 -6.43 6.94 6.12
N CYS A 147 -5.76 6.08 6.90
CA CYS A 147 -5.06 4.88 6.40
C CYS A 147 -6.03 3.93 5.69
N LEU A 148 -7.23 3.68 6.27
CA LEU A 148 -8.25 2.86 5.61
C LEU A 148 -8.71 3.46 4.28
N LYS A 149 -8.76 4.78 4.17
CA LYS A 149 -9.11 5.44 2.91
C LYS A 149 -8.09 5.16 1.82
N ASP A 150 -6.81 5.12 2.13
CA ASP A 150 -5.77 4.75 1.17
C ASP A 150 -5.87 3.27 0.76
N VAL A 151 -6.19 2.38 1.70
CA VAL A 151 -6.50 0.97 1.40
C VAL A 151 -7.73 0.84 0.49
N GLU A 152 -8.82 1.58 0.76
CA GLU A 152 -10.02 1.59 -0.10
C GLU A 152 -9.70 2.01 -1.53
N LEU A 153 -8.98 3.11 -1.70
CA LEU A 153 -8.59 3.62 -3.01
C LEU A 153 -7.69 2.63 -3.74
N THR A 154 -6.69 2.08 -3.04
CA THR A 154 -5.78 1.09 -3.60
C THR A 154 -6.50 -0.18 -4.01
N LYS A 155 -7.43 -0.67 -3.17
CA LYS A 155 -8.30 -1.82 -3.48
C LYS A 155 -9.16 -1.57 -4.72
N ALA A 156 -9.82 -0.43 -4.79
CA ALA A 156 -10.67 -0.09 -5.94
C ALA A 156 -9.85 0.04 -7.24
N LEU A 157 -8.65 0.62 -7.17
CA LEU A 157 -7.73 0.68 -8.30
C LEU A 157 -7.22 -0.72 -8.68
N TYR A 158 -6.93 -1.59 -7.72
CA TYR A 158 -6.53 -2.96 -8.00
C TYR A 158 -7.65 -3.76 -8.68
N ASP A 159 -8.90 -3.61 -8.25
CA ASP A 159 -10.05 -4.22 -8.92
C ASP A 159 -10.18 -3.73 -10.38
N LEU A 160 -9.98 -2.44 -10.59
CA LEU A 160 -9.99 -1.86 -11.91
C LEU A 160 -8.83 -2.38 -12.78
N TYR A 161 -7.62 -2.46 -12.22
CA TYR A 161 -6.44 -3.05 -12.86
C TYR A 161 -6.70 -4.49 -13.31
N GLN A 162 -7.27 -5.30 -12.44
CA GLN A 162 -7.63 -6.70 -12.75
C GLN A 162 -8.67 -6.79 -13.87
N LYS A 163 -9.66 -5.90 -13.88
CA LYS A 163 -10.78 -5.91 -14.82
C LYS A 163 -10.39 -5.43 -16.22
N GLN A 164 -9.64 -4.33 -16.31
CA GLN A 164 -9.44 -3.64 -17.60
C GLN A 164 -7.97 -3.60 -18.06
N ASN A 165 -7.02 -3.91 -17.20
CA ASN A 165 -5.59 -3.98 -17.49
C ASN A 165 -4.98 -2.66 -18.04
N TYR A 166 -5.53 -1.52 -17.64
CA TYR A 166 -4.98 -0.20 -17.91
C TYR A 166 -5.44 0.81 -16.85
N PHE A 167 -4.72 1.94 -16.77
CA PHE A 167 -5.17 3.14 -16.09
C PHE A 167 -5.20 4.34 -17.03
N LEU A 168 -6.06 5.30 -16.69
CA LEU A 168 -6.00 6.66 -17.20
C LEU A 168 -5.14 7.50 -16.26
N MET A 169 -4.22 8.29 -16.79
CA MET A 169 -3.39 9.17 -15.96
C MET A 169 -2.95 10.41 -16.73
N PRO A 170 -2.67 11.53 -16.05
CA PRO A 170 -2.13 12.69 -16.73
C PRO A 170 -0.70 12.44 -17.19
N ASP A 171 -0.43 12.72 -18.44
CA ASP A 171 0.92 12.82 -18.96
C ASP A 171 1.63 14.02 -18.32
N LYS A 172 2.85 13.83 -17.83
CA LYS A 172 3.58 14.88 -17.12
C LYS A 172 4.02 16.04 -18.00
N GLN A 173 4.19 15.79 -19.31
CA GLN A 173 4.67 16.80 -20.25
C GLN A 173 3.53 17.64 -20.83
N THR A 174 2.42 16.97 -21.17
CA THR A 174 1.28 17.62 -21.84
C THR A 174 0.13 17.96 -20.90
N GLY A 175 0.03 17.29 -19.75
CA GLY A 175 -1.10 17.38 -18.84
C GLY A 175 -2.36 16.65 -19.32
N GLU A 176 -2.36 16.12 -20.54
CA GLU A 176 -3.47 15.37 -21.09
C GLU A 176 -3.67 14.03 -20.41
N ILE A 177 -4.91 13.55 -20.37
CA ILE A 177 -5.20 12.22 -19.84
C ILE A 177 -4.89 11.18 -20.90
N VAL A 178 -3.94 10.32 -20.60
CA VAL A 178 -3.51 9.22 -21.48
C VAL A 178 -3.86 7.87 -20.88
N LYS A 179 -4.05 6.88 -21.75
CA LYS A 179 -4.27 5.49 -21.36
C LYS A 179 -2.94 4.76 -21.27
N VAL A 180 -2.64 4.23 -20.10
CA VAL A 180 -1.45 3.40 -19.83
C VAL A 180 -1.89 1.96 -19.66
N SER A 181 -1.56 1.11 -20.62
CA SER A 181 -1.90 -0.32 -20.63
C SER A 181 -0.76 -1.14 -20.04
N PHE A 182 -1.09 -2.18 -19.29
CA PHE A 182 -0.14 -3.10 -18.69
C PHE A 182 0.00 -4.36 -19.53
N ALA A 183 1.20 -4.97 -19.55
CA ALA A 183 1.33 -6.34 -20.03
C ALA A 183 0.45 -7.20 -19.12
N LYS A 184 -0.48 -8.00 -19.69
CA LYS A 184 -1.27 -8.93 -18.86
C LYS A 184 -0.29 -9.73 -18.02
N PRO A 185 -0.45 -9.78 -16.69
CA PRO A 185 0.25 -10.80 -15.93
C PRO A 185 -0.09 -12.12 -16.60
N LEU A 186 0.94 -12.88 -17.00
CA LEU A 186 0.74 -14.24 -17.50
C LEU A 186 -0.22 -14.90 -16.50
N ALA A 187 -1.45 -15.11 -16.91
CA ALA A 187 -2.38 -15.89 -16.12
C ALA A 187 -1.61 -17.15 -15.79
N ALA A 188 -1.39 -17.41 -14.51
CA ALA A 188 -0.73 -18.63 -14.10
C ALA A 188 -1.50 -19.73 -14.80
N ALA A 189 -0.86 -20.36 -15.80
CA ALA A 189 -1.47 -21.40 -16.60
C ALA A 189 -2.05 -22.39 -15.60
N GLY A 190 -3.39 -22.49 -15.59
CA GLY A 190 -4.08 -23.37 -14.67
C GLY A 190 -3.49 -24.76 -14.80
N LEU A 191 -2.78 -25.17 -13.79
CA LEU A 191 -2.56 -26.56 -13.51
C LEU A 191 -3.87 -27.04 -12.85
N PHE A 192 -4.71 -27.67 -13.68
CA PHE A 192 -5.82 -28.49 -13.25
C PHE A 192 -5.31 -29.65 -12.39
#